data_9f4194e21022c06b0b83edf105bd9002
#
_entry.id   9f4194e21022c06b0b83edf105bd9002
#
_cell.length_a   1.000
_cell.length_b   1.000
_cell.length_c   1.000
_cell.angle_alpha   90.00
_cell.angle_beta   90.00
_cell.angle_gamma   90.00
#
_symmetry.space_group_name_H-M   'P 1'
#
loop_
_entity.id
_entity.type
_entity.pdbx_description
1 polymer ?
#
loop_
_entity_poly.entity_id
_entity_poly.type
_entity_poly.pdbx_seq_one_letter_code
_entity_poly.pdbx_strand_id
1 'polypeptide(L)'
;MTHRLKISLCALLAGMVLFLPAHQCLEAQQRAAAKVSTGYVTAKDGNRLYYAEVGSGPKTVIMPGRLFAFRDFQRLANGRTLIFYDMRNRGLSEAVADKSRIGLQFDVDDLESVRAHFGVEKPDLIGFSYLGKIVILYAIQHPDHVGRIVQLGPVARKLGTRFPAELTAGDEDKVPDPAEVKKMRELYASGFAEKQPKKFCEMEWKSEQQRMVGDPAHANRIASPCAMKNEWPSHLWPHFQVLLPTDLGFDIPTESIAKVTIPVLTIHGRKDRNAPYGGGREWDMLLPNARLITIDGAAHMSWVEFPEIVFPGIDMFLNGQWPERAEKPSN
;
A
#
# COMPACT_ATOMS: atom_id res chain seq x y z
N MET A 1 -53.19 19.17 -13.36
CA MET A 1 -52.76 17.85 -13.84
C MET A 1 -51.86 18.07 -15.04
N THR A 2 -50.56 18.15 -14.85
CA THR A 2 -49.57 18.29 -15.93
C THR A 2 -48.36 17.46 -15.57
N HIS A 3 -48.29 16.25 -16.17
CA HIS A 3 -47.11 15.42 -16.19
C HIS A 3 -46.03 16.10 -17.02
N ARG A 4 -44.94 16.52 -16.39
CA ARG A 4 -43.71 16.90 -17.11
C ARG A 4 -42.83 15.67 -17.29
N LEU A 5 -42.77 15.21 -18.52
CA LEU A 5 -41.79 14.25 -19.03
C LEU A 5 -40.40 14.86 -18.93
N LYS A 6 -39.51 14.26 -18.17
CA LYS A 6 -38.06 14.56 -18.24
C LYS A 6 -37.50 13.86 -19.46
N ILE A 7 -37.37 14.58 -20.57
CA ILE A 7 -36.67 14.14 -21.76
C ILE A 7 -35.17 14.26 -21.47
N SER A 8 -34.50 13.13 -21.62
CA SER A 8 -33.05 12.96 -21.44
C SER A 8 -32.27 13.83 -22.43
N LEU A 9 -31.27 14.57 -21.95
CA LEU A 9 -30.49 15.56 -22.68
C LEU A 9 -29.48 14.93 -23.69
N CYS A 10 -29.64 13.70 -24.10
CA CYS A 10 -28.79 13.01 -25.11
C CYS A 10 -29.33 13.05 -26.55
N ALA A 11 -30.37 13.82 -26.85
CA ALA A 11 -31.07 13.75 -28.16
C ALA A 11 -31.05 15.04 -28.99
N LEU A 12 -30.17 16.01 -28.76
CA LEU A 12 -30.09 17.25 -29.56
C LEU A 12 -28.66 17.65 -29.92
N LEU A 13 -27.94 16.76 -30.61
CA LEU A 13 -26.81 17.09 -31.50
C LEU A 13 -26.83 16.14 -32.69
N ALA A 14 -27.85 16.31 -33.54
CA ALA A 14 -27.90 15.72 -34.88
C ALA A 14 -26.95 16.51 -35.75
N GLY A 15 -25.76 15.97 -36.03
CA GLY A 15 -24.84 16.62 -36.95
C GLY A 15 -23.43 16.06 -37.07
N MET A 16 -23.09 14.99 -36.33
CA MET A 16 -21.86 14.22 -36.61
C MET A 16 -21.94 12.89 -35.87
N VAL A 17 -22.41 11.85 -36.54
CA VAL A 17 -22.47 10.49 -35.98
C VAL A 17 -21.06 9.94 -35.94
N LEU A 18 -20.32 10.23 -34.87
CA LEU A 18 -19.23 9.38 -34.38
C LEU A 18 -19.92 8.29 -33.56
N PHE A 19 -20.01 7.09 -34.13
CA PHE A 19 -20.37 5.89 -33.39
C PHE A 19 -19.32 5.64 -32.30
N LEU A 20 -19.50 6.23 -31.13
CA LEU A 20 -18.83 5.75 -29.94
C LEU A 20 -19.43 4.37 -29.62
N PRO A 21 -18.62 3.31 -29.52
CA PRO A 21 -19.13 1.99 -29.22
C PRO A 21 -19.87 2.02 -27.90
N ALA A 22 -21.05 1.37 -27.83
CA ALA A 22 -21.94 1.32 -26.67
C ALA A 22 -21.21 0.90 -25.37
N HIS A 23 -20.08 0.24 -25.45
CA HIS A 23 -19.19 -0.09 -24.34
C HIS A 23 -18.65 1.14 -23.58
N GLN A 24 -18.30 2.23 -24.28
CA GLN A 24 -17.79 3.44 -23.60
C GLN A 24 -18.87 4.23 -22.84
N CYS A 25 -20.11 4.16 -23.28
CA CYS A 25 -21.23 4.73 -22.52
C CYS A 25 -21.59 3.90 -21.28
N LEU A 26 -21.45 2.57 -21.33
CA LEU A 26 -21.66 1.71 -20.15
C LEU A 26 -20.56 1.91 -19.09
N GLU A 27 -19.31 2.06 -19.51
CA GLU A 27 -18.18 2.33 -18.58
C GLU A 27 -18.28 3.71 -17.93
N ALA A 28 -18.79 4.72 -18.62
CA ALA A 28 -19.02 6.05 -18.05
C ALA A 28 -20.19 6.07 -17.05
N GLN A 29 -21.21 5.24 -17.24
CA GLN A 29 -22.37 5.12 -16.34
C GLN A 29 -22.07 4.28 -15.09
N GLN A 30 -21.08 3.39 -15.10
CA GLN A 30 -20.67 2.58 -13.94
C GLN A 30 -19.73 3.30 -12.96
N ARG A 31 -19.28 4.50 -13.26
CA ARG A 31 -18.56 5.36 -12.32
C ARG A 31 -19.49 6.25 -11.46
N ALA A 32 -20.60 5.72 -10.99
CA ALA A 32 -21.21 6.30 -9.79
C ALA A 32 -20.15 6.16 -8.68
N ALA A 33 -19.66 7.28 -8.15
CA ALA A 33 -18.65 7.27 -7.10
C ALA A 33 -19.09 6.30 -6.00
N ALA A 34 -18.32 5.22 -5.82
CA ALA A 34 -18.64 4.23 -4.80
C ALA A 34 -18.79 4.97 -3.47
N LYS A 35 -19.90 4.73 -2.76
CA LYS A 35 -20.14 5.38 -1.47
C LYS A 35 -18.98 5.03 -0.53
N VAL A 36 -18.29 6.05 -0.05
CA VAL A 36 -17.23 5.91 0.94
C VAL A 36 -17.83 6.05 2.33
N SER A 37 -17.70 5.03 3.16
CA SER A 37 -18.00 5.07 4.59
C SER A 37 -16.71 5.29 5.37
N THR A 38 -16.72 6.13 6.39
CA THR A 38 -15.53 6.42 7.21
C THR A 38 -15.86 6.39 8.69
N GLY A 39 -14.87 6.06 9.52
CA GLY A 39 -15.04 6.02 10.97
C GLY A 39 -13.75 5.67 11.67
N TYR A 40 -13.89 5.17 12.89
CA TYR A 40 -12.76 4.74 13.71
C TYR A 40 -12.98 3.33 14.25
N VAL A 41 -11.93 2.53 14.19
CA VAL A 41 -11.80 1.28 14.91
C VAL A 41 -11.05 1.56 16.20
N THR A 42 -11.53 1.04 17.33
CA THR A 42 -10.76 1.06 18.58
C THR A 42 -9.91 -0.21 18.64
N ALA A 43 -8.59 -0.06 18.59
CA ALA A 43 -7.64 -1.14 18.74
C ALA A 43 -7.70 -1.74 20.16
N LYS A 44 -7.17 -2.96 20.32
CA LYS A 44 -7.17 -3.71 21.61
C LYS A 44 -6.63 -2.89 22.79
N ASP A 45 -5.68 -2.01 22.52
CA ASP A 45 -5.03 -1.15 23.52
C ASP A 45 -5.68 0.23 23.67
N GLY A 46 -6.84 0.46 23.03
CA GLY A 46 -7.61 1.70 23.09
C GLY A 46 -7.25 2.76 22.05
N ASN A 47 -6.17 2.59 21.25
CA ASN A 47 -5.82 3.54 20.20
C ASN A 47 -6.87 3.55 19.08
N ARG A 48 -7.22 4.72 18.54
CA ARG A 48 -8.26 4.86 17.50
C ARG A 48 -7.63 4.91 16.13
N LEU A 49 -8.03 3.98 15.27
CA LEU A 49 -7.56 3.84 13.89
C LEU A 49 -8.64 4.36 12.93
N TYR A 50 -8.29 5.34 12.12
CA TYR A 50 -9.23 5.86 11.11
C TYR A 50 -9.31 4.90 9.92
N TYR A 51 -10.54 4.62 9.47
CA TYR A 51 -10.77 3.80 8.29
C TYR A 51 -11.62 4.50 7.22
N ALA A 52 -11.49 4.00 5.98
CA ALA A 52 -12.38 4.28 4.86
C ALA A 52 -12.77 2.95 4.21
N GLU A 53 -14.08 2.71 4.10
CA GLU A 53 -14.66 1.55 3.46
C GLU A 53 -15.26 1.95 2.10
N VAL A 54 -15.01 1.15 1.06
CA VAL A 54 -15.46 1.40 -0.31
C VAL A 54 -16.01 0.11 -0.93
N GLY A 55 -17.15 0.21 -1.60
CA GLY A 55 -17.80 -0.95 -2.23
C GLY A 55 -18.71 -1.70 -1.27
N SER A 56 -19.32 -2.80 -1.74
CA SER A 56 -20.29 -3.59 -0.98
C SER A 56 -20.37 -5.04 -1.43
N GLY A 57 -19.29 -5.58 -2.01
CA GLY A 57 -19.24 -6.97 -2.47
C GLY A 57 -18.98 -7.95 -1.32
N PRO A 58 -19.25 -9.26 -1.53
CA PRO A 58 -19.10 -10.29 -0.49
C PRO A 58 -17.67 -10.61 -0.12
N LYS A 59 -16.71 -10.30 -1.00
CA LYS A 59 -15.28 -10.48 -0.73
C LYS A 59 -14.72 -9.23 -0.07
N THR A 60 -14.09 -9.37 1.07
CA THR A 60 -13.48 -8.25 1.77
C THR A 60 -11.96 -8.26 1.58
N VAL A 61 -11.43 -7.09 1.27
CA VAL A 61 -9.99 -6.82 1.19
C VAL A 61 -9.64 -5.75 2.23
N ILE A 62 -8.66 -6.03 3.08
CA ILE A 62 -8.13 -5.04 4.03
C ILE A 62 -6.75 -4.58 3.54
N MET A 63 -6.58 -3.27 3.49
CA MET A 63 -5.34 -2.64 3.07
C MET A 63 -4.88 -1.61 4.12
N PRO A 64 -3.89 -1.94 4.95
CA PRO A 64 -3.25 -0.96 5.83
C PRO A 64 -2.51 0.11 5.04
N GLY A 65 -2.35 1.30 5.61
CA GLY A 65 -1.66 2.39 4.95
C GLY A 65 -2.52 3.15 3.93
N ARG A 66 -3.76 3.46 4.31
CA ARG A 66 -4.74 4.23 3.50
C ARG A 66 -4.13 5.42 2.77
N LEU A 67 -3.22 6.11 3.41
CA LEU A 67 -2.58 7.32 2.91
C LEU A 67 -2.01 7.18 1.49
N PHE A 68 -1.33 6.08 1.19
CA PHE A 68 -0.71 5.84 -0.12
C PHE A 68 -1.61 5.11 -1.11
N ALA A 69 -2.58 4.36 -0.61
CA ALA A 69 -3.32 3.39 -1.39
C ALA A 69 -4.71 3.88 -1.80
N PHE A 70 -5.39 4.64 -0.95
CA PHE A 70 -6.82 4.89 -1.07
C PHE A 70 -7.24 5.41 -2.44
N ARG A 71 -6.54 6.44 -2.97
CA ARG A 71 -6.90 7.05 -4.25
C ARG A 71 -6.88 6.05 -5.42
N ASP A 72 -5.83 5.24 -5.49
CA ASP A 72 -5.56 4.43 -6.67
C ASP A 72 -6.21 3.04 -6.58
N PHE A 73 -6.38 2.50 -5.36
CA PHE A 73 -6.87 1.15 -5.13
C PHE A 73 -8.40 1.03 -5.04
N GLN A 74 -9.15 2.14 -4.96
CA GLN A 74 -10.62 2.11 -5.00
C GLN A 74 -11.18 1.38 -6.23
N ARG A 75 -10.42 1.34 -7.34
CA ARG A 75 -10.79 0.63 -8.56
C ARG A 75 -10.98 -0.88 -8.37
N LEU A 76 -10.44 -1.45 -7.31
CA LEU A 76 -10.62 -2.86 -6.96
C LEU A 76 -11.94 -3.15 -6.23
N ALA A 77 -12.75 -2.13 -5.95
CA ALA A 77 -14.03 -2.26 -5.23
C ALA A 77 -15.14 -2.96 -6.04
N ASN A 78 -14.93 -3.18 -7.35
CA ASN A 78 -15.92 -3.89 -8.14
C ASN A 78 -16.11 -5.33 -7.64
N GLY A 79 -17.31 -5.63 -7.12
CA GLY A 79 -17.63 -6.94 -6.53
C GLY A 79 -16.98 -7.23 -5.18
N ARG A 80 -16.37 -6.22 -4.52
CA ARG A 80 -15.66 -6.36 -3.24
C ARG A 80 -15.99 -5.23 -2.27
N THR A 81 -15.77 -5.48 -1.00
CA THR A 81 -15.70 -4.46 0.04
C THR A 81 -14.22 -4.22 0.35
N LEU A 82 -13.74 -3.01 0.16
CA LEU A 82 -12.37 -2.61 0.48
C LEU A 82 -12.35 -1.80 1.76
N ILE A 83 -11.51 -2.20 2.70
CA ILE A 83 -11.30 -1.53 3.98
C ILE A 83 -9.86 -1.01 4.00
N PHE A 84 -9.71 0.29 3.96
CA PHE A 84 -8.44 0.98 4.14
C PHE A 84 -8.39 1.55 5.53
N TYR A 85 -7.25 1.48 6.21
CA TYR A 85 -7.08 2.19 7.47
C TYR A 85 -5.73 2.88 7.56
N ASP A 86 -5.69 3.97 8.28
CA ASP A 86 -4.45 4.63 8.64
C ASP A 86 -3.82 3.90 9.82
N MET A 87 -2.53 3.57 9.71
CA MET A 87 -1.77 2.97 10.78
C MET A 87 -1.80 3.86 12.03
N ARG A 88 -1.63 3.27 13.22
CA ARG A 88 -1.50 4.05 14.46
C ARG A 88 -0.46 5.16 14.31
N ASN A 89 -0.69 6.27 14.96
CA ASN A 89 0.20 7.43 14.93
C ASN A 89 0.39 8.06 13.54
N ARG A 90 -0.50 7.80 12.58
CA ARG A 90 -0.38 8.29 11.18
C ARG A 90 -1.73 8.71 10.61
N GLY A 91 -1.67 9.60 9.59
CA GLY A 91 -2.85 10.04 8.87
C GLY A 91 -3.90 10.64 9.81
N LEU A 92 -5.12 10.11 9.77
CA LEU A 92 -6.25 10.50 10.64
C LEU A 92 -6.39 9.60 11.87
N SER A 93 -5.55 8.57 12.02
CA SER A 93 -5.51 7.76 13.24
C SER A 93 -4.94 8.57 14.39
N GLU A 94 -5.29 8.16 15.61
CA GLU A 94 -4.89 8.85 16.82
C GLU A 94 -3.36 8.80 17.02
N ALA A 95 -2.82 9.93 17.49
CA ALA A 95 -1.42 10.02 17.84
C ALA A 95 -1.11 9.18 19.09
N VAL A 96 0.04 8.50 19.08
CA VAL A 96 0.50 7.67 20.19
C VAL A 96 1.51 8.47 21.03
N ALA A 97 1.12 8.84 22.23
CA ALA A 97 1.98 9.59 23.16
C ALA A 97 3.13 8.72 23.68
N ASP A 98 2.83 7.50 24.09
CA ASP A 98 3.83 6.53 24.55
C ASP A 98 4.45 5.80 23.35
N LYS A 99 5.69 6.16 23.02
CA LYS A 99 6.41 5.61 21.87
C LYS A 99 6.69 4.11 21.99
N SER A 100 6.68 3.54 23.19
CA SER A 100 6.80 2.08 23.38
C SER A 100 5.62 1.29 22.79
N ARG A 101 4.51 1.97 22.49
CA ARG A 101 3.31 1.41 21.87
C ARG A 101 3.32 1.55 20.32
N ILE A 102 4.48 1.79 19.73
CA ILE A 102 4.70 1.82 18.29
C ILE A 102 5.71 0.74 17.92
N GLY A 103 5.35 -0.18 17.02
CA GLY A 103 6.23 -1.28 16.61
C GLY A 103 5.46 -2.34 15.82
N LEU A 104 6.17 -3.34 15.31
CA LEU A 104 5.60 -4.38 14.44
C LEU A 104 4.42 -5.12 15.09
N GLN A 105 4.55 -5.50 16.35
CA GLN A 105 3.49 -6.25 17.03
C GLN A 105 2.21 -5.42 17.17
N PHE A 106 2.33 -4.12 17.46
CA PHE A 106 1.17 -3.25 17.52
C PHE A 106 0.50 -3.07 16.15
N ASP A 107 1.30 -3.04 15.07
CA ASP A 107 0.75 -2.96 13.70
C ASP A 107 -0.01 -4.25 13.32
N VAL A 108 0.45 -5.41 13.79
CA VAL A 108 -0.26 -6.70 13.63
C VAL A 108 -1.55 -6.75 14.45
N ASP A 109 -1.51 -6.33 15.72
CA ASP A 109 -2.68 -6.29 16.61
C ASP A 109 -3.73 -5.30 16.13
N ASP A 110 -3.31 -4.20 15.49
CA ASP A 110 -4.19 -3.23 14.85
C ASP A 110 -4.93 -3.85 13.66
N LEU A 111 -4.23 -4.60 12.81
CA LEU A 111 -4.86 -5.30 11.68
C LEU A 111 -5.92 -6.30 12.16
N GLU A 112 -5.63 -7.05 13.23
CA GLU A 112 -6.62 -7.94 13.86
C GLU A 112 -7.81 -7.16 14.43
N SER A 113 -7.57 -6.01 15.05
CA SER A 113 -8.64 -5.15 15.57
C SER A 113 -9.55 -4.62 14.46
N VAL A 114 -8.96 -4.25 13.31
CA VAL A 114 -9.72 -3.83 12.11
C VAL A 114 -10.54 -5.00 11.58
N ARG A 115 -9.94 -6.19 11.38
CA ARG A 115 -10.67 -7.37 10.91
C ARG A 115 -11.86 -7.70 11.82
N ALA A 116 -11.63 -7.72 13.12
CA ALA A 116 -12.65 -8.05 14.12
C ALA A 116 -13.79 -7.00 14.17
N HIS A 117 -13.46 -5.71 14.05
CA HIS A 117 -14.45 -4.63 14.02
C HIS A 117 -15.46 -4.80 12.87
N PHE A 118 -15.00 -5.22 11.71
CA PHE A 118 -15.86 -5.46 10.55
C PHE A 118 -16.48 -6.87 10.54
N GLY A 119 -16.16 -7.73 11.51
CA GLY A 119 -16.71 -9.09 11.62
C GLY A 119 -16.29 -9.99 10.44
N VAL A 120 -15.18 -9.69 9.78
CA VAL A 120 -14.72 -10.44 8.61
C VAL A 120 -13.90 -11.64 9.06
N GLU A 121 -14.32 -12.86 8.66
CA GLU A 121 -13.64 -14.09 9.07
C GLU A 121 -12.26 -14.22 8.39
N LYS A 122 -12.21 -14.19 7.06
CA LYS A 122 -11.00 -14.40 6.24
C LYS A 122 -10.89 -13.35 5.12
N PRO A 123 -10.50 -12.10 5.42
CA PRO A 123 -10.24 -11.11 4.38
C PRO A 123 -9.03 -11.49 3.53
N ASP A 124 -9.01 -11.02 2.29
CA ASP A 124 -7.77 -10.89 1.54
C ASP A 124 -7.02 -9.64 2.02
N LEU A 125 -5.69 -9.68 2.00
CA LEU A 125 -4.85 -8.59 2.49
C LEU A 125 -3.98 -8.02 1.37
N ILE A 126 -3.80 -6.69 1.34
CA ILE A 126 -2.84 -6.04 0.45
C ILE A 126 -1.88 -5.22 1.30
N GLY A 127 -0.59 -5.51 1.24
CA GLY A 127 0.45 -4.79 1.97
C GLY A 127 1.47 -4.15 1.03
N PHE A 128 1.75 -2.86 1.22
CA PHE A 128 2.77 -2.12 0.47
C PHE A 128 4.02 -1.90 1.31
N SER A 129 5.20 -2.12 0.73
CA SER A 129 6.49 -1.83 1.37
C SER A 129 6.63 -2.57 2.72
N TYR A 130 6.85 -1.83 3.80
CA TYR A 130 6.82 -2.31 5.18
C TYR A 130 5.54 -3.09 5.52
N LEU A 131 4.38 -2.63 5.03
CA LEU A 131 3.10 -3.28 5.27
C LEU A 131 2.98 -4.63 4.55
N GLY A 132 3.75 -4.85 3.47
CA GLY A 132 3.91 -6.17 2.86
C GLY A 132 4.49 -7.19 3.81
N LYS A 133 5.39 -6.77 4.71
CA LYS A 133 5.91 -7.62 5.79
C LYS A 133 4.89 -7.81 6.92
N ILE A 134 4.17 -6.75 7.30
CA ILE A 134 3.14 -6.81 8.36
C ILE A 134 2.05 -7.83 8.01
N VAL A 135 1.55 -7.87 6.77
CA VAL A 135 0.51 -8.84 6.38
C VAL A 135 1.00 -10.29 6.39
N ILE A 136 2.30 -10.55 6.15
CA ILE A 136 2.89 -11.88 6.33
C ILE A 136 3.02 -12.22 7.82
N LEU A 137 3.51 -11.29 8.63
CA LEU A 137 3.64 -11.51 10.08
C LEU A 137 2.25 -11.76 10.71
N TYR A 138 1.23 -11.03 10.25
CA TYR A 138 -0.15 -11.28 10.64
C TYR A 138 -0.62 -12.69 10.24
N ALA A 139 -0.34 -13.15 9.03
CA ALA A 139 -0.70 -14.51 8.59
C ALA A 139 0.03 -15.62 9.37
N ILE A 140 1.26 -15.35 9.84
CA ILE A 140 1.99 -16.27 10.73
C ILE A 140 1.28 -16.40 12.09
N GLN A 141 0.80 -15.28 12.65
CA GLN A 141 0.16 -15.23 13.96
C GLN A 141 -1.32 -15.64 13.93
N HIS A 142 -2.00 -15.37 12.80
CA HIS A 142 -3.43 -15.60 12.61
C HIS A 142 -3.71 -16.37 11.31
N PRO A 143 -3.22 -17.62 11.16
CA PRO A 143 -3.28 -18.35 9.89
C PRO A 143 -4.71 -18.62 9.39
N ASP A 144 -5.67 -18.68 10.31
CA ASP A 144 -7.09 -18.90 9.98
C ASP A 144 -7.85 -17.63 9.61
N HIS A 145 -7.25 -16.45 9.78
CA HIS A 145 -7.88 -15.15 9.55
C HIS A 145 -7.45 -14.49 8.22
N VAL A 146 -6.85 -15.22 7.29
CA VAL A 146 -6.38 -14.67 6.01
C VAL A 146 -6.78 -15.57 4.85
N GLY A 147 -7.36 -14.98 3.80
CA GLY A 147 -7.68 -15.67 2.55
C GLY A 147 -6.49 -15.72 1.60
N ARG A 148 -6.06 -14.57 1.13
CA ARG A 148 -4.92 -14.36 0.22
C ARG A 148 -4.12 -13.12 0.62
N ILE A 149 -2.88 -13.04 0.19
CA ILE A 149 -2.03 -11.85 0.39
C ILE A 149 -1.50 -11.34 -0.94
N VAL A 150 -1.56 -10.03 -1.14
CA VAL A 150 -0.81 -9.31 -2.16
C VAL A 150 0.25 -8.46 -1.47
N GLN A 151 1.51 -8.65 -1.85
CA GLN A 151 2.62 -7.78 -1.44
C GLN A 151 3.02 -6.87 -2.61
N LEU A 152 3.19 -5.59 -2.35
CA LEU A 152 3.64 -4.59 -3.32
C LEU A 152 4.98 -4.02 -2.85
N GLY A 153 6.06 -4.29 -3.59
CA GLY A 153 7.40 -3.82 -3.23
C GLY A 153 7.76 -4.06 -1.76
N PRO A 154 7.62 -5.30 -1.22
CA PRO A 154 7.81 -5.55 0.20
C PRO A 154 9.26 -5.33 0.62
N VAL A 155 9.48 -4.82 1.83
CA VAL A 155 10.81 -4.79 2.43
C VAL A 155 11.32 -6.21 2.69
N ALA A 156 12.64 -6.38 2.75
CA ALA A 156 13.25 -7.68 3.05
C ALA A 156 12.78 -8.25 4.40
N ARG A 157 12.82 -9.57 4.52
CA ARG A 157 12.51 -10.33 5.74
C ARG A 157 13.33 -9.87 6.95
N LYS A 158 14.59 -9.55 6.69
CA LYS A 158 15.56 -9.13 7.69
C LYS A 158 16.08 -7.72 7.40
N LEU A 159 16.18 -6.90 8.43
CA LEU A 159 16.76 -5.57 8.31
C LEU A 159 18.25 -5.66 7.91
N GLY A 160 18.65 -4.80 6.97
CA GLY A 160 20.04 -4.72 6.52
C GLY A 160 20.49 -5.89 5.63
N THR A 161 19.56 -6.73 5.13
CA THR A 161 19.90 -7.74 4.12
C THR A 161 20.53 -7.07 2.91
N ARG A 162 21.68 -7.59 2.48
CA ARG A 162 22.35 -7.19 1.23
C ARG A 162 22.06 -8.22 0.16
N PHE A 163 21.64 -7.75 -0.98
CA PHE A 163 21.39 -8.59 -2.15
C PHE A 163 22.51 -8.39 -3.19
N PRO A 164 22.77 -9.38 -4.06
CA PRO A 164 23.63 -9.22 -5.23
C PRO A 164 23.18 -8.03 -6.11
N ALA A 165 24.14 -7.44 -6.85
CA ALA A 165 23.86 -6.24 -7.65
C ALA A 165 22.71 -6.40 -8.66
N GLU A 166 22.58 -7.58 -9.25
CA GLU A 166 21.48 -7.92 -10.18
C GLU A 166 20.09 -7.98 -9.54
N LEU A 167 20.03 -8.02 -8.21
CA LEU A 167 18.78 -8.01 -7.41
C LEU A 167 18.55 -6.67 -6.69
N THR A 168 19.33 -5.66 -7.05
CA THR A 168 19.19 -4.28 -6.57
C THR A 168 18.94 -3.33 -7.73
N ALA A 169 18.59 -2.11 -7.46
CA ALA A 169 18.27 -1.12 -8.50
C ALA A 169 19.47 -0.63 -9.31
N GLY A 170 20.70 -0.96 -8.91
CA GLY A 170 21.93 -0.68 -9.65
C GLY A 170 22.33 0.80 -9.81
N ASP A 171 21.48 1.72 -9.45
CA ASP A 171 21.70 3.16 -9.64
C ASP A 171 22.14 3.82 -8.34
N GLU A 172 23.44 3.89 -8.13
CA GLU A 172 24.04 4.61 -6.98
C GLU A 172 23.72 6.11 -7.00
N ASP A 173 23.49 6.69 -8.16
CA ASP A 173 23.21 8.13 -8.36
C ASP A 173 21.87 8.62 -7.77
N LYS A 174 21.01 7.70 -7.32
CA LYS A 174 19.69 8.04 -6.78
C LYS A 174 19.51 7.64 -5.32
N VAL A 175 20.56 7.25 -4.65
CA VAL A 175 20.59 7.13 -3.18
C VAL A 175 20.46 8.54 -2.61
N PRO A 176 19.67 8.76 -1.53
CA PRO A 176 19.62 10.09 -0.92
C PRO A 176 21.05 10.53 -0.61
N ASP A 177 21.39 11.76 -1.01
CA ASP A 177 22.68 12.35 -0.67
C ASP A 177 22.88 12.24 0.85
N PRO A 178 23.98 11.64 1.33
CA PRO A 178 24.26 11.54 2.76
C PRO A 178 24.20 12.89 3.47
N ALA A 179 24.54 13.99 2.79
CA ALA A 179 24.42 15.34 3.32
C ALA A 179 22.95 15.76 3.51
N GLU A 180 22.05 15.43 2.58
CA GLU A 180 20.61 15.66 2.75
C GLU A 180 20.04 14.84 3.92
N VAL A 181 20.38 13.55 4.02
CA VAL A 181 19.95 12.69 5.13
C VAL A 181 20.41 13.24 6.47
N LYS A 182 21.68 13.66 6.56
CA LYS A 182 22.23 14.32 7.76
C LYS A 182 21.46 15.58 8.10
N LYS A 183 21.24 16.46 7.13
CA LYS A 183 20.45 17.69 7.31
C LYS A 183 19.04 17.41 7.82
N MET A 184 18.34 16.42 7.27
CA MET A 184 16.99 16.05 7.71
C MET A 184 17.00 15.55 9.15
N ARG A 185 17.99 14.75 9.55
CA ARG A 185 18.17 14.30 10.94
C ARG A 185 18.44 15.47 11.91
N GLU A 186 19.28 16.42 11.52
CA GLU A 186 19.55 17.61 12.32
C GLU A 186 18.30 18.49 12.48
N LEU A 187 17.53 18.70 11.42
CA LEU A 187 16.26 19.42 11.47
C LEU A 187 15.25 18.74 12.39
N TYR A 188 15.14 17.41 12.30
CA TYR A 188 14.29 16.65 13.20
C TYR A 188 14.73 16.80 14.66
N ALA A 189 16.02 16.59 14.95
CA ALA A 189 16.58 16.70 16.29
C ALA A 189 16.44 18.10 16.91
N SER A 190 16.39 19.16 16.07
CA SER A 190 16.15 20.54 16.52
C SER A 190 14.69 20.85 16.88
N GLY A 191 13.76 19.90 16.71
CA GLY A 191 12.33 20.10 16.85
C GLY A 191 11.70 20.89 15.70
N PHE A 192 12.39 21.02 14.56
CA PHE A 192 11.84 21.73 13.39
C PHE A 192 10.61 21.02 12.82
N ALA A 193 10.60 19.68 12.81
CA ALA A 193 9.47 18.88 12.34
C ALA A 193 8.18 19.16 13.12
N GLU A 194 8.29 19.38 14.45
CA GLU A 194 7.15 19.73 15.30
C GLU A 194 6.68 21.19 15.10
N LYS A 195 7.61 22.11 14.95
CA LYS A 195 7.31 23.55 14.77
C LYS A 195 6.80 23.89 13.37
N GLN A 196 7.27 23.15 12.35
CA GLN A 196 6.99 23.39 10.94
C GLN A 196 6.69 22.08 10.19
N PRO A 197 5.68 21.30 10.62
CA PRO A 197 5.45 19.92 10.13
C PRO A 197 5.25 19.86 8.62
N LYS A 198 4.45 20.75 8.06
CA LYS A 198 4.21 20.80 6.61
C LYS A 198 5.50 21.06 5.83
N LYS A 199 6.31 22.03 6.28
CA LYS A 199 7.57 22.36 5.59
C LYS A 199 8.59 21.24 5.68
N PHE A 200 8.68 20.60 6.83
CA PHE A 200 9.52 19.41 7.02
C PHE A 200 9.10 18.28 6.06
N CYS A 201 7.79 17.99 5.98
CA CYS A 201 7.24 17.03 5.04
C CYS A 201 7.60 17.36 3.59
N GLU A 202 7.41 18.62 3.16
CA GLU A 202 7.69 19.03 1.78
C GLU A 202 9.17 18.86 1.42
N MET A 203 10.07 19.10 2.39
CA MET A 203 11.51 18.88 2.21
C MET A 203 11.85 17.39 2.07
N GLU A 204 11.31 16.57 2.95
CA GLU A 204 11.50 15.11 2.93
C GLU A 204 10.89 14.51 1.66
N TRP A 205 9.65 14.84 1.35
CA TRP A 205 8.94 14.32 0.20
C TRP A 205 9.61 14.66 -1.14
N LYS A 206 10.20 15.82 -1.27
CA LYS A 206 10.92 16.22 -2.47
C LYS A 206 12.06 15.26 -2.83
N SER A 207 12.75 14.75 -1.82
CA SER A 207 13.81 13.73 -2.01
C SER A 207 13.21 12.33 -2.23
N GLU A 208 12.20 11.96 -1.44
CA GLU A 208 11.62 10.62 -1.44
C GLU A 208 10.82 10.29 -2.70
N GLN A 209 10.01 11.24 -3.22
CA GLN A 209 9.11 10.97 -4.34
C GLN A 209 9.82 10.45 -5.60
N GLN A 210 11.05 10.89 -5.86
CA GLN A 210 11.82 10.44 -7.02
C GLN A 210 12.32 9.00 -6.88
N ARG A 211 12.46 8.52 -5.65
CA ARG A 211 12.85 7.14 -5.36
C ARG A 211 11.68 6.17 -5.49
N MET A 212 10.46 6.70 -5.41
CA MET A 212 9.22 5.90 -5.52
C MET A 212 8.96 5.40 -6.93
N VAL A 213 9.60 5.98 -7.96
CA VAL A 213 9.38 5.67 -9.38
C VAL A 213 10.70 5.37 -10.09
N GLY A 214 10.65 4.51 -11.10
CA GLY A 214 11.78 4.18 -11.97
C GLY A 214 12.05 5.23 -13.03
N ASP A 215 10.97 5.87 -13.54
CA ASP A 215 11.03 7.03 -14.43
C ASP A 215 10.61 8.29 -13.66
N PRO A 216 11.51 9.29 -13.50
CA PRO A 216 11.20 10.54 -12.80
C PRO A 216 9.99 11.30 -13.35
N ALA A 217 9.62 11.12 -14.63
CA ALA A 217 8.44 11.71 -15.22
C ALA A 217 7.13 11.27 -14.52
N HIS A 218 7.15 10.14 -13.84
CA HIS A 218 6.00 9.61 -13.10
C HIS A 218 5.89 10.15 -11.67
N ALA A 219 6.92 10.80 -11.13
CA ALA A 219 6.91 11.28 -9.74
C ALA A 219 5.72 12.19 -9.43
N ASN A 220 5.34 13.06 -10.38
CA ASN A 220 4.21 13.97 -10.22
C ASN A 220 2.83 13.27 -10.18
N ARG A 221 2.74 11.99 -10.53
CA ARG A 221 1.50 11.21 -10.41
C ARG A 221 1.23 10.76 -8.98
N ILE A 222 2.25 10.77 -8.12
CA ILE A 222 2.12 10.38 -6.73
C ILE A 222 1.49 11.54 -5.95
N ALA A 223 0.42 11.27 -5.21
CA ALA A 223 -0.16 12.27 -4.32
C ALA A 223 0.81 12.61 -3.20
N SER A 224 1.07 13.90 -2.98
CA SER A 224 1.91 14.32 -1.88
C SER A 224 1.23 14.05 -0.53
N PRO A 225 1.88 13.33 0.39
CA PRO A 225 1.35 13.14 1.73
C PRO A 225 1.27 14.45 2.51
N CYS A 226 2.05 15.46 2.12
CA CYS A 226 2.14 16.75 2.80
C CYS A 226 0.90 17.65 2.59
N ALA A 227 0.03 17.32 1.65
CA ALA A 227 -1.25 18.01 1.45
C ALA A 227 -2.31 17.64 2.52
N MET A 228 -2.06 16.62 3.33
CA MET A 228 -2.98 16.19 4.38
C MET A 228 -2.85 17.09 5.61
N LYS A 229 -3.97 17.26 6.33
CA LYS A 229 -4.01 18.16 7.51
C LYS A 229 -3.21 17.65 8.71
N ASN A 230 -2.84 16.37 8.71
CA ASN A 230 -2.19 15.73 9.84
C ASN A 230 -0.67 15.66 9.64
N GLU A 231 0.02 15.76 10.72
CA GLU A 231 1.44 15.92 10.94
C GLU A 231 2.26 14.69 10.54
N TRP A 232 2.08 14.25 9.30
CA TRP A 232 2.71 13.08 8.73
C TRP A 232 4.21 12.90 9.07
N PRO A 233 5.07 13.92 8.91
CA PRO A 233 6.50 13.69 9.07
C PRO A 233 6.93 13.58 10.51
N SER A 234 6.29 14.28 11.44
CA SER A 234 6.61 14.18 12.86
C SER A 234 6.29 12.80 13.43
N HIS A 235 5.37 12.05 12.78
CA HIS A 235 4.96 10.73 13.21
C HIS A 235 5.65 9.60 12.44
N LEU A 236 5.90 9.77 11.14
CA LEU A 236 6.45 8.71 10.30
C LEU A 236 7.96 8.55 10.49
N TRP A 237 8.69 9.67 10.52
CA TRP A 237 10.15 9.68 10.65
C TRP A 237 10.65 8.89 11.87
N PRO A 238 10.14 9.12 13.11
CA PRO A 238 10.57 8.34 14.26
C PRO A 238 10.33 6.84 14.08
N HIS A 239 9.21 6.45 13.46
CA HIS A 239 8.89 5.06 13.25
C HIS A 239 9.93 4.37 12.38
N PHE A 240 10.25 4.92 11.21
CA PHE A 240 11.19 4.29 10.27
C PHE A 240 12.66 4.51 10.61
N GLN A 241 13.01 5.64 11.20
CA GLN A 241 14.42 5.97 11.41
C GLN A 241 14.93 5.63 12.82
N VAL A 242 14.04 5.48 13.79
CA VAL A 242 14.41 5.24 15.19
C VAL A 242 13.87 3.92 15.73
N LEU A 243 12.59 3.66 15.57
CA LEU A 243 11.93 2.50 16.19
C LEU A 243 12.18 1.20 15.43
N LEU A 244 11.95 1.15 14.13
CA LEU A 244 12.13 -0.08 13.34
C LEU A 244 13.56 -0.62 13.37
N PRO A 245 14.62 0.19 13.30
CA PRO A 245 15.98 -0.32 13.37
C PRO A 245 16.31 -1.04 14.69
N THR A 246 15.56 -0.77 15.75
CA THR A 246 15.76 -1.38 17.09
C THR A 246 14.75 -2.48 17.39
N ASP A 247 13.74 -2.69 16.53
CA ASP A 247 12.71 -3.70 16.75
C ASP A 247 13.24 -5.10 16.41
N LEU A 248 13.51 -5.90 17.44
CA LEU A 248 14.01 -7.28 17.28
C LEU A 248 13.01 -8.20 16.54
N GLY A 249 11.72 -7.90 16.57
CA GLY A 249 10.68 -8.61 15.79
C GLY A 249 10.77 -8.37 14.30
N PHE A 250 11.66 -7.48 13.85
CA PHE A 250 11.84 -7.20 12.43
C PHE A 250 12.44 -8.37 11.64
N ASP A 251 13.17 -9.26 12.29
CA ASP A 251 13.76 -10.44 11.63
C ASP A 251 12.82 -11.64 11.76
N ILE A 252 12.08 -11.95 10.69
CA ILE A 252 11.14 -13.10 10.67
C ILE A 252 11.90 -14.38 10.33
N PRO A 253 11.85 -15.41 11.21
CA PRO A 253 12.50 -16.69 10.96
C PRO A 253 11.94 -17.40 9.72
N THR A 254 12.80 -18.04 8.93
CA THR A 254 12.42 -18.75 7.70
C THR A 254 11.44 -19.87 7.95
N GLU A 255 11.60 -20.60 9.06
CA GLU A 255 10.70 -21.68 9.48
C GLU A 255 9.28 -21.18 9.82
N SER A 256 9.13 -19.92 10.22
CA SER A 256 7.82 -19.30 10.45
C SER A 256 7.16 -18.92 9.12
N ILE A 257 7.95 -18.41 8.16
CA ILE A 257 7.48 -18.07 6.81
C ILE A 257 7.00 -19.34 6.08
N ALA A 258 7.73 -20.44 6.21
CA ALA A 258 7.39 -21.73 5.59
C ALA A 258 6.03 -22.30 6.05
N LYS A 259 5.47 -21.81 7.16
CA LYS A 259 4.13 -22.19 7.65
C LYS A 259 3.00 -21.44 6.97
N VAL A 260 3.28 -20.37 6.25
CA VAL A 260 2.27 -19.57 5.53
C VAL A 260 1.94 -20.26 4.21
N THR A 261 0.90 -21.09 4.19
CA THR A 261 0.49 -21.91 3.04
C THR A 261 -0.58 -21.26 2.16
N ILE A 262 -1.18 -20.15 2.60
CA ILE A 262 -2.15 -19.38 1.83
C ILE A 262 -1.50 -18.81 0.56
N PRO A 263 -2.26 -18.54 -0.51
CA PRO A 263 -1.70 -17.94 -1.72
C PRO A 263 -1.15 -16.54 -1.46
N VAL A 264 0.05 -16.24 -1.96
CA VAL A 264 0.70 -14.92 -1.88
C VAL A 264 1.14 -14.48 -3.27
N LEU A 265 0.71 -13.32 -3.71
CA LEU A 265 1.18 -12.65 -4.91
C LEU A 265 2.09 -11.50 -4.54
N THR A 266 3.35 -11.58 -4.93
CA THR A 266 4.28 -10.45 -4.82
C THR A 266 4.35 -9.72 -6.17
N ILE A 267 4.26 -8.38 -6.15
CA ILE A 267 4.50 -7.53 -7.33
C ILE A 267 5.63 -6.58 -6.99
N HIS A 268 6.73 -6.63 -7.73
CA HIS A 268 7.92 -5.86 -7.39
C HIS A 268 8.59 -5.28 -8.62
N GLY A 269 8.94 -4.00 -8.52
CA GLY A 269 9.73 -3.30 -9.55
C GLY A 269 11.22 -3.59 -9.40
N ARG A 270 11.91 -3.86 -10.53
CA ARG A 270 13.36 -4.09 -10.50
C ARG A 270 14.17 -2.86 -10.13
N LYS A 271 13.64 -1.68 -10.40
CA LYS A 271 14.29 -0.40 -10.10
C LYS A 271 13.94 0.13 -8.69
N ASP A 272 13.42 -0.72 -7.81
CA ASP A 272 13.04 -0.31 -6.47
C ASP A 272 14.29 -0.01 -5.62
N ARG A 273 14.42 1.25 -5.21
CA ARG A 273 15.52 1.78 -4.40
C ARG A 273 15.16 1.92 -2.91
N ASN A 274 13.87 1.78 -2.58
CA ASN A 274 13.41 1.83 -1.18
C ASN A 274 13.37 0.45 -0.54
N ALA A 275 12.86 -0.54 -1.28
CA ALA A 275 12.86 -1.94 -0.90
C ALA A 275 13.50 -2.73 -2.05
N PRO A 276 14.77 -3.13 -1.95
CA PRO A 276 15.47 -3.81 -3.05
C PRO A 276 14.67 -5.01 -3.57
N TYR A 277 14.63 -5.15 -4.90
CA TYR A 277 13.92 -6.23 -5.59
C TYR A 277 14.23 -7.63 -5.03
N GLY A 278 15.48 -7.85 -4.59
CA GLY A 278 15.89 -9.09 -3.92
C GLY A 278 15.05 -9.44 -2.71
N GLY A 279 14.50 -8.44 -1.99
CA GLY A 279 13.60 -8.66 -0.86
C GLY A 279 12.28 -9.31 -1.27
N GLY A 280 11.66 -8.82 -2.35
CA GLY A 280 10.44 -9.43 -2.90
C GLY A 280 10.68 -10.85 -3.40
N ARG A 281 11.82 -11.07 -4.08
CA ARG A 281 12.23 -12.39 -4.53
C ARG A 281 12.50 -13.35 -3.36
N GLU A 282 13.13 -12.88 -2.28
CA GLU A 282 13.36 -13.67 -1.07
C GLU A 282 12.04 -14.17 -0.47
N TRP A 283 11.04 -13.31 -0.34
CA TRP A 283 9.71 -13.70 0.14
C TRP A 283 9.11 -14.82 -0.69
N ASP A 284 9.17 -14.69 -2.01
CA ASP A 284 8.55 -15.62 -2.94
C ASP A 284 9.26 -16.99 -2.95
N MET A 285 10.57 -17.00 -2.69
CA MET A 285 11.34 -18.25 -2.53
C MET A 285 11.04 -18.97 -1.21
N LEU A 286 10.77 -18.23 -0.13
CA LEU A 286 10.55 -18.77 1.20
C LEU A 286 9.09 -19.19 1.44
N LEU A 287 8.14 -18.54 0.81
CA LEU A 287 6.71 -18.82 0.94
C LEU A 287 6.34 -20.03 0.06
N PRO A 288 5.71 -21.09 0.62
CA PRO A 288 5.39 -22.32 -0.15
C PRO A 288 4.50 -22.08 -1.36
N ASN A 289 3.50 -21.22 -1.21
CA ASN A 289 2.47 -20.93 -2.21
C ASN A 289 2.50 -19.47 -2.65
N ALA A 290 3.68 -19.01 -3.12
CA ALA A 290 3.85 -17.66 -3.60
C ALA A 290 4.28 -17.61 -5.07
N ARG A 291 3.94 -16.51 -5.75
CA ARG A 291 4.42 -16.16 -7.10
C ARG A 291 4.70 -14.68 -7.21
N LEU A 292 5.69 -14.33 -8.02
CA LEU A 292 6.21 -12.99 -8.23
C LEU A 292 5.85 -12.46 -9.63
N ILE A 293 5.29 -11.25 -9.69
CA ILE A 293 5.28 -10.44 -10.90
C ILE A 293 6.44 -9.46 -10.83
N THR A 294 7.40 -9.63 -11.71
CA THR A 294 8.53 -8.70 -11.89
C THR A 294 8.17 -7.64 -12.92
N ILE A 295 8.42 -6.37 -12.61
CA ILE A 295 8.22 -5.25 -13.55
C ILE A 295 9.57 -4.54 -13.73
N ASP A 296 10.26 -4.79 -14.85
CA ASP A 296 11.64 -4.33 -15.08
C ASP A 296 11.79 -2.80 -15.05
N GLY A 297 10.80 -2.06 -15.55
CA GLY A 297 10.83 -0.59 -15.60
C GLY A 297 10.41 0.10 -14.32
N ALA A 298 9.73 -0.60 -13.39
CA ALA A 298 9.12 0.00 -12.22
C ALA A 298 10.08 0.12 -11.03
N ALA A 299 9.80 1.11 -10.17
CA ALA A 299 10.37 1.20 -8.84
C ALA A 299 9.33 0.85 -7.76
N HIS A 300 9.39 1.55 -6.61
CA HIS A 300 8.66 1.21 -5.39
C HIS A 300 7.14 1.27 -5.54
N MET A 301 6.61 2.31 -6.21
CA MET A 301 5.17 2.46 -6.47
C MET A 301 4.80 1.97 -7.87
N SER A 302 5.03 0.70 -8.14
CA SER A 302 4.83 0.06 -9.45
C SER A 302 3.44 0.30 -10.04
N TRP A 303 2.39 0.44 -9.24
CA TRP A 303 1.01 0.71 -9.70
C TRP A 303 0.80 2.12 -10.25
N VAL A 304 1.69 3.07 -9.91
CA VAL A 304 1.68 4.43 -10.47
C VAL A 304 2.28 4.44 -11.85
N GLU A 305 3.29 3.60 -12.08
CA GLU A 305 4.04 3.52 -13.33
C GLU A 305 3.40 2.56 -14.34
N PHE A 306 2.97 1.39 -13.88
CA PHE A 306 2.43 0.29 -14.70
C PHE A 306 1.06 -0.20 -14.18
N PRO A 307 0.06 0.70 -14.09
CA PRO A 307 -1.27 0.34 -13.57
C PRO A 307 -1.94 -0.76 -14.39
N GLU A 308 -1.65 -0.84 -15.70
CA GLU A 308 -2.16 -1.85 -16.64
C GLU A 308 -1.60 -3.27 -16.40
N ILE A 309 -0.52 -3.40 -15.64
CA ILE A 309 0.03 -4.69 -15.20
C ILE A 309 -0.45 -5.00 -13.78
N VAL A 310 -0.30 -4.02 -12.89
CA VAL A 310 -0.50 -4.22 -11.45
C VAL A 310 -1.97 -4.51 -11.13
N PHE A 311 -2.90 -3.66 -11.57
CA PHE A 311 -4.30 -3.82 -11.17
C PHE A 311 -4.99 -5.05 -11.78
N PRO A 312 -4.82 -5.39 -13.06
CA PRO A 312 -5.34 -6.65 -13.59
C PRO A 312 -4.74 -7.87 -12.89
N GLY A 313 -3.43 -7.84 -12.57
CA GLY A 313 -2.78 -8.92 -11.82
C GLY A 313 -3.39 -9.11 -10.44
N ILE A 314 -3.60 -8.03 -9.69
CA ILE A 314 -4.27 -8.08 -8.38
C ILE A 314 -5.71 -8.59 -8.53
N ASP A 315 -6.46 -8.08 -9.51
CA ASP A 315 -7.86 -8.44 -9.71
C ASP A 315 -8.02 -9.94 -10.01
N MET A 316 -7.23 -10.49 -10.93
CA MET A 316 -7.20 -11.94 -11.23
C MET A 316 -6.89 -12.75 -9.97
N PHE A 317 -5.86 -12.36 -9.21
CA PHE A 317 -5.43 -13.07 -8.01
C PHE A 317 -6.50 -13.06 -6.91
N LEU A 318 -7.12 -11.91 -6.64
CA LEU A 318 -8.23 -11.79 -5.67
C LEU A 318 -9.48 -12.56 -6.12
N ASN A 319 -9.62 -12.86 -7.41
CA ASN A 319 -10.65 -13.74 -7.96
C ASN A 319 -10.27 -15.23 -7.91
N GLY A 320 -9.11 -15.58 -7.38
CA GLY A 320 -8.66 -16.97 -7.17
C GLY A 320 -7.86 -17.55 -8.32
N GLN A 321 -7.42 -16.71 -9.27
CA GLN A 321 -6.64 -17.11 -10.43
C GLN A 321 -5.22 -16.53 -10.33
N TRP A 322 -4.22 -17.32 -10.67
CA TRP A 322 -2.87 -16.79 -10.80
C TRP A 322 -2.75 -15.98 -12.10
N PRO A 323 -2.24 -14.74 -12.04
CA PRO A 323 -1.92 -13.98 -13.23
C PRO A 323 -0.87 -14.70 -14.08
N GLU A 324 -0.98 -14.62 -15.42
CA GLU A 324 -0.03 -15.26 -16.33
C GLU A 324 1.42 -14.82 -16.11
N ARG A 325 1.62 -13.55 -15.72
CA ARG A 325 2.95 -12.98 -15.41
C ARG A 325 3.50 -13.40 -14.05
N ALA A 326 2.72 -14.09 -13.23
CA ALA A 326 3.14 -14.48 -11.90
C ALA A 326 3.92 -15.80 -11.94
N GLU A 327 5.21 -15.74 -11.71
CA GLU A 327 6.14 -16.86 -11.80
C GLU A 327 6.66 -17.24 -10.42
N LYS A 328 7.00 -18.52 -10.23
CA LYS A 328 7.80 -18.96 -9.09
C LYS A 328 9.25 -18.70 -9.43
N PRO A 329 9.99 -17.84 -8.68
CA PRO A 329 11.41 -17.63 -8.95
C PRO A 329 12.18 -18.95 -8.88
N SER A 330 13.03 -19.17 -9.86
CA SER A 330 14.05 -20.24 -9.80
C SER A 330 15.21 -19.84 -8.88
N ASN A 331 15.81 -20.82 -8.24
CA ASN A 331 17.04 -20.65 -7.46
C ASN A 331 18.19 -20.11 -8.30
#